data_cc4b9d9870ed34c490ab3b8130a76b86
#
_entry.id   cc4b9d9870ed34c490ab3b8130a76b86
#
_cell.length_a   1.000
_cell.length_b   1.000
_cell.length_c   1.000
_cell.angle_alpha   90.00
_cell.angle_beta   90.00
_cell.angle_gamma   90.00
#
_symmetry.space_group_name_H-M   'P 1'
#
loop_
_entity.id
_entity.type
_entity.pdbx_description
1 polymer ?
#
loop_
_entity_poly.entity_id
_entity_poly.type
_entity_poly.pdbx_seq_one_letter_code
_entity_poly.pdbx_strand_id
1 'polypeptide(L)'
;FMDLMVIPKIDNAYKKERAKDELPQSSSGKTIHTTEPKFVPNEAVEITIDEDIKLKVRLVDCVGYIVKGALGYLEDEEPKMVNTPWYEYEIPFEDAAEIGTRKVITDHSTVGLVVTTDGSITGIDREEYVEAEERVVEELKSINKPFIVVLNTKNINSPETDSLKDELEKKYDVEVQVMDVYNMTEKDIEKLFKHVLKEFPVKEINIDMPTWVENLEPEHWLKKEYFKIIKGMCESVDKIRDIKPAFYDAKQNENLSASDLTQIKLGEGTANILLKPSENIFYKILSENCGVEIEDESELIALVKDLNVAKVEYDKIKDALVDVKETGYGLVAPQLSEMKFEEPEIVKQGTKFGVKLKASAPSLHFIKADIKTEISPIMGSEKESEELVTALMEQYEKDPASLW
;
A
#
# COMPACT_ATOMS: atom_id res chain seq x y z
N PHE A 1 -9.93 32.86 8.15
CA PHE A 1 -9.00 31.75 8.28
C PHE A 1 -8.00 31.99 9.41
N MET A 2 -7.21 33.05 9.32
CA MET A 2 -6.24 33.41 10.36
C MET A 2 -6.89 33.64 11.73
N ASP A 3 -7.98 34.40 11.80
CA ASP A 3 -8.69 34.72 13.02
C ASP A 3 -9.30 33.51 13.72
N LEU A 4 -9.76 32.52 12.95
CA LEU A 4 -10.44 31.35 13.49
C LEU A 4 -9.46 30.26 13.96
N MET A 5 -8.36 30.05 13.25
CA MET A 5 -7.53 28.86 13.46
C MET A 5 -6.08 29.13 13.85
N VAL A 6 -5.45 30.19 13.34
CA VAL A 6 -4.03 30.44 13.58
C VAL A 6 -3.79 31.37 14.75
N ILE A 7 -4.45 32.53 14.75
CA ILE A 7 -4.29 33.56 15.80
C ILE A 7 -4.68 33.05 17.20
N PRO A 8 -5.77 32.29 17.40
CA PRO A 8 -6.10 31.75 18.71
C PRO A 8 -5.00 30.84 19.29
N LYS A 9 -4.25 30.15 18.45
CA LYS A 9 -3.20 29.19 18.83
C LYS A 9 -1.81 29.80 19.04
N ILE A 10 -1.67 31.12 18.89
CA ILE A 10 -0.44 31.85 19.23
C ILE A 10 -0.38 32.06 20.73
N ASP A 11 0.54 31.41 21.44
CA ASP A 11 0.68 31.47 22.90
C ASP A 11 1.15 32.85 23.40
N ASN A 12 2.02 33.54 22.63
CA ASN A 12 2.57 34.81 23.02
C ASN A 12 1.62 35.96 22.68
N ALA A 13 1.13 36.67 23.68
CA ALA A 13 0.17 37.78 23.55
C ALA A 13 0.65 38.88 22.60
N TYR A 14 1.95 39.26 22.66
CA TYR A 14 2.53 40.28 21.76
C TYR A 14 2.57 39.80 20.30
N LYS A 15 3.00 38.55 20.07
CA LYS A 15 2.99 37.96 18.71
C LYS A 15 1.57 37.82 18.17
N LYS A 16 0.60 37.52 19.04
CA LYS A 16 -0.83 37.42 18.70
C LYS A 16 -1.41 38.77 18.27
N GLU A 17 -1.10 39.83 19.01
CA GLU A 17 -1.57 41.19 18.71
C GLU A 17 -0.94 41.69 17.41
N ARG A 18 0.38 41.49 17.24
CA ARG A 18 1.10 41.81 16.00
C ARG A 18 0.53 41.05 14.79
N ALA A 19 0.25 39.75 14.91
CA ALA A 19 -0.35 38.97 13.84
C ALA A 19 -1.74 39.48 13.44
N LYS A 20 -2.52 40.02 14.39
CA LYS A 20 -3.79 40.67 14.08
C LYS A 20 -3.62 41.99 13.32
N ASP A 21 -2.61 42.79 13.67
CA ASP A 21 -2.30 44.05 12.98
C ASP A 21 -1.75 43.79 11.55
N GLU A 22 -1.11 42.67 11.34
CA GLU A 22 -0.58 42.24 10.04
C GLU A 22 -1.66 41.64 9.10
N LEU A 23 -2.87 41.40 9.58
CA LEU A 23 -3.95 40.89 8.74
C LEU A 23 -4.24 41.82 7.57
N PRO A 24 -4.50 41.26 6.37
CA PRO A 24 -4.94 42.05 5.22
C PRO A 24 -6.23 42.81 5.58
N GLN A 25 -6.25 44.12 5.30
CA GLN A 25 -7.48 44.89 5.46
C GLN A 25 -8.45 44.49 4.35
N SER A 26 -9.58 43.90 4.74
CA SER A 26 -10.63 43.50 3.83
C SER A 26 -11.30 44.73 3.24
N SER A 27 -11.26 44.88 1.93
CA SER A 27 -12.13 45.81 1.20
C SER A 27 -13.45 45.13 0.83
N SER A 28 -14.43 45.92 0.40
CA SER A 28 -15.77 45.44 0.02
C SER A 28 -15.84 44.59 -1.27
N GLY A 29 -14.82 43.83 -1.58
CA GLY A 29 -14.84 42.73 -2.50
C GLY A 29 -14.47 43.01 -3.95
N LYS A 30 -14.56 44.26 -4.44
CA LYS A 30 -14.24 44.58 -5.86
C LYS A 30 -12.97 45.39 -6.06
N THR A 31 -12.49 46.08 -5.02
CA THR A 31 -11.37 47.03 -5.12
C THR A 31 -10.08 46.40 -4.62
N ILE A 32 -9.08 46.43 -5.44
CA ILE A 32 -7.73 45.94 -5.12
C ILE A 32 -6.88 47.14 -4.65
N HIS A 33 -6.21 47.01 -3.50
CA HIS A 33 -5.49 48.12 -2.87
C HIS A 33 -3.97 47.96 -2.87
N THR A 34 -3.43 46.76 -3.00
CA THR A 34 -1.99 46.49 -2.92
C THR A 34 -1.58 45.38 -3.88
N THR A 35 -0.34 45.46 -4.36
CA THR A 35 0.31 44.42 -5.18
C THR A 35 1.30 43.59 -4.36
N GLU A 36 1.60 44.00 -3.12
CA GLU A 36 2.60 43.33 -2.29
C GLU A 36 2.01 42.09 -1.58
N PRO A 37 2.68 40.92 -1.71
CA PRO A 37 2.31 39.74 -0.95
C PRO A 37 2.45 39.98 0.56
N LYS A 38 1.48 39.52 1.35
CA LYS A 38 1.52 39.57 2.81
C LYS A 38 1.71 38.21 3.41
N PHE A 39 2.71 38.09 4.30
CA PHE A 39 3.02 36.88 5.05
C PHE A 39 2.44 37.01 6.46
N VAL A 40 1.47 36.16 6.79
CA VAL A 40 0.80 36.21 8.09
C VAL A 40 0.70 34.80 8.70
N PRO A 41 1.18 34.61 9.91
CA PRO A 41 2.13 35.46 10.65
C PRO A 41 3.54 35.36 10.04
N ASN A 42 4.45 36.27 10.43
CA ASN A 42 5.82 36.27 9.95
C ASN A 42 6.56 34.96 10.19
N GLU A 43 6.29 34.30 11.34
CA GLU A 43 6.81 32.99 11.67
C GLU A 43 5.68 31.94 11.59
N ALA A 44 5.97 30.75 11.03
CA ALA A 44 4.99 29.68 10.97
C ALA A 44 4.53 29.25 12.37
N VAL A 45 3.22 29.09 12.55
CA VAL A 45 2.59 28.66 13.80
C VAL A 45 2.19 27.20 13.68
N GLU A 46 2.48 26.42 14.71
CA GLU A 46 2.03 25.03 14.79
C GLU A 46 0.55 24.98 15.14
N ILE A 47 -0.23 24.32 14.31
CA ILE A 47 -1.65 24.05 14.53
C ILE A 47 -1.90 22.55 14.57
N THR A 48 -2.84 22.13 15.40
CA THR A 48 -3.32 20.76 15.44
C THR A 48 -4.68 20.72 14.76
N ILE A 49 -4.81 19.91 13.70
CA ILE A 49 -6.05 19.78 12.93
C ILE A 49 -6.87 18.62 13.48
N ASP A 50 -6.21 17.54 13.88
CA ASP A 50 -6.81 16.36 14.47
C ASP A 50 -5.83 15.80 15.50
N GLU A 51 -6.23 14.81 16.32
CA GLU A 51 -5.36 14.25 17.37
C GLU A 51 -3.96 13.89 16.85
N ASP A 52 -3.88 13.45 15.58
CA ASP A 52 -2.64 12.97 14.97
C ASP A 52 -2.04 13.92 13.91
N ILE A 53 -2.66 15.06 13.57
CA ILE A 53 -2.20 15.93 12.49
C ILE A 53 -1.74 17.27 13.03
N LYS A 54 -0.43 17.47 13.09
CA LYS A 54 0.21 18.75 13.44
C LYS A 54 0.86 19.35 12.21
N LEU A 55 0.57 20.61 11.94
CA LEU A 55 1.10 21.37 10.81
C LEU A 55 1.71 22.68 11.29
N LYS A 56 2.80 23.10 10.65
CA LYS A 56 3.32 24.46 10.76
C LYS A 56 2.79 25.28 9.60
N VAL A 57 1.95 26.24 9.89
CA VAL A 57 1.23 27.03 8.89
C VAL A 57 1.68 28.50 8.94
N ARG A 58 1.94 29.03 7.76
CA ARG A 58 2.09 30.46 7.47
C ARG A 58 1.33 30.72 6.17
N LEU A 59 0.41 31.67 6.21
CA LEU A 59 -0.34 32.06 5.02
C LEU A 59 0.40 33.15 4.26
N VAL A 60 0.33 33.07 2.95
CA VAL A 60 0.78 34.13 2.05
C VAL A 60 -0.41 34.56 1.24
N ASP A 61 -0.82 35.81 1.43
CA ASP A 61 -1.88 36.43 0.65
C ASP A 61 -1.25 37.19 -0.52
N CYS A 62 -1.79 36.98 -1.72
CA CYS A 62 -1.36 37.67 -2.95
C CYS A 62 -2.60 38.10 -3.75
N VAL A 63 -2.41 39.05 -4.63
CA VAL A 63 -3.52 39.65 -5.40
C VAL A 63 -4.18 38.64 -6.35
N GLY A 64 -3.40 37.71 -6.89
CA GLY A 64 -3.87 36.85 -7.97
C GLY A 64 -3.76 37.53 -9.33
N TYR A 65 -4.35 36.91 -10.35
CA TYR A 65 -4.52 37.52 -11.66
C TYR A 65 -5.75 38.42 -11.68
N ILE A 66 -5.69 39.49 -12.45
CA ILE A 66 -6.78 40.45 -12.53
C ILE A 66 -7.98 39.83 -13.24
N VAL A 67 -9.15 39.98 -12.61
CA VAL A 67 -10.45 39.55 -13.16
C VAL A 67 -11.11 40.74 -13.83
N LYS A 68 -11.67 40.54 -15.00
CA LYS A 68 -12.44 41.59 -15.71
C LYS A 68 -13.59 42.06 -14.81
N GLY A 69 -13.73 43.39 -14.69
CA GLY A 69 -14.71 43.98 -13.80
C GLY A 69 -14.23 44.22 -12.34
N ALA A 70 -12.99 43.85 -11.99
CA ALA A 70 -12.35 44.30 -10.76
C ALA A 70 -12.11 45.83 -10.81
N LEU A 71 -11.97 46.43 -9.63
CA LEU A 71 -11.75 47.89 -9.52
C LEU A 71 -10.38 48.14 -8.86
N GLY A 72 -9.78 49.29 -9.15
CA GLY A 72 -8.56 49.77 -8.48
C GLY A 72 -7.26 49.51 -9.23
N TYR A 73 -7.29 48.89 -10.41
CA TYR A 73 -6.13 48.70 -11.28
C TYR A 73 -6.05 49.76 -12.39
N LEU A 74 -7.11 50.57 -12.54
CA LEU A 74 -7.15 51.73 -13.44
C LEU A 74 -7.27 53.03 -12.63
N GLU A 75 -6.69 54.12 -13.13
CA GLU A 75 -6.80 55.48 -12.64
C GLU A 75 -7.07 56.39 -13.86
N ASP A 76 -8.21 57.09 -13.85
CA ASP A 76 -8.70 57.94 -14.95
C ASP A 76 -8.75 57.20 -16.31
N GLU A 77 -9.19 55.92 -16.35
CA GLU A 77 -9.28 55.02 -17.50
C GLU A 77 -7.92 54.56 -18.05
N GLU A 78 -6.78 54.96 -17.46
CA GLU A 78 -5.44 54.49 -17.80
C GLU A 78 -4.95 53.43 -16.77
N PRO A 79 -4.01 52.54 -17.15
CA PRO A 79 -3.41 51.60 -16.22
C PRO A 79 -2.72 52.35 -15.07
N LYS A 80 -3.10 52.03 -13.83
CA LYS A 80 -2.46 52.55 -12.63
C LYS A 80 -1.03 52.09 -12.55
N MET A 81 -0.07 53.06 -12.51
CA MET A 81 1.34 52.79 -12.38
C MET A 81 1.75 52.62 -10.93
N VAL A 82 2.61 51.64 -10.64
CA VAL A 82 3.06 51.31 -9.27
C VAL A 82 4.57 51.03 -9.24
N ASN A 83 5.20 51.42 -8.13
CA ASN A 83 6.56 51.01 -7.82
C ASN A 83 6.59 49.63 -7.24
N THR A 84 7.55 48.79 -7.64
CA THR A 84 7.75 47.45 -7.11
C THR A 84 9.18 47.21 -6.68
N PRO A 85 9.47 46.31 -5.75
CA PRO A 85 10.84 45.97 -5.38
C PRO A 85 11.67 45.31 -6.50
N TRP A 86 11.05 44.95 -7.61
CA TRP A 86 11.68 44.18 -8.68
C TRP A 86 12.16 45.02 -9.86
N TYR A 87 11.66 46.26 -9.96
CA TYR A 87 12.03 47.19 -11.05
C TYR A 87 12.36 48.55 -10.49
N GLU A 88 13.30 49.25 -11.10
CA GLU A 88 13.70 50.63 -10.77
C GLU A 88 12.76 51.70 -11.36
N TYR A 89 11.77 51.26 -12.15
CA TYR A 89 10.78 52.11 -12.81
C TYR A 89 9.36 51.63 -12.47
N GLU A 90 8.40 52.52 -12.62
CA GLU A 90 7.00 52.18 -12.42
C GLU A 90 6.48 51.26 -13.52
N ILE A 91 5.72 50.26 -13.13
CA ILE A 91 5.07 49.32 -14.05
C ILE A 91 3.53 49.34 -13.81
N PRO A 92 2.73 48.88 -14.79
CA PRO A 92 1.31 48.76 -14.61
C PRO A 92 0.97 47.88 -13.39
N PHE A 93 -0.07 48.26 -12.66
CA PHE A 93 -0.56 47.52 -11.49
C PHE A 93 -0.84 46.05 -11.81
N GLU A 94 -1.41 45.76 -12.97
CA GLU A 94 -1.70 44.41 -13.43
C GLU A 94 -0.41 43.58 -13.54
N ASP A 95 0.63 44.12 -14.21
CA ASP A 95 1.92 43.45 -14.34
C ASP A 95 2.58 43.21 -12.96
N ALA A 96 2.48 44.18 -12.08
CA ALA A 96 3.00 44.06 -10.71
C ALA A 96 2.28 42.97 -9.90
N ALA A 97 0.96 42.88 -10.01
CA ALA A 97 0.14 41.87 -9.37
C ALA A 97 0.48 40.46 -9.90
N GLU A 98 0.64 40.33 -11.20
CA GLU A 98 1.05 39.05 -11.84
C GLU A 98 2.42 38.58 -11.40
N ILE A 99 3.43 39.46 -11.44
CA ILE A 99 4.81 39.15 -11.01
C ILE A 99 4.80 38.74 -9.52
N GLY A 100 4.10 39.51 -8.68
CA GLY A 100 3.97 39.21 -7.26
C GLY A 100 3.33 37.85 -7.01
N THR A 101 2.25 37.55 -7.71
CA THR A 101 1.53 36.27 -7.64
C THR A 101 2.41 35.11 -8.08
N ARG A 102 3.10 35.23 -9.22
CA ARG A 102 4.02 34.21 -9.71
C ARG A 102 5.16 33.95 -8.72
N LYS A 103 5.76 35.00 -8.13
CA LYS A 103 6.80 34.83 -7.10
C LYS A 103 6.27 34.11 -5.85
N VAL A 104 5.06 34.42 -5.41
CA VAL A 104 4.43 33.69 -4.29
C VAL A 104 4.23 32.23 -4.66
N ILE A 105 3.70 31.95 -5.83
CA ILE A 105 3.49 30.59 -6.31
C ILE A 105 4.80 29.82 -6.39
N THR A 106 5.84 30.38 -7.00
CA THR A 106 7.10 29.66 -7.24
C THR A 106 7.99 29.56 -6.01
N ASP A 107 8.23 30.68 -5.33
CA ASP A 107 9.33 30.83 -4.37
C ASP A 107 8.88 30.72 -2.91
N HIS A 108 7.63 31.08 -2.59
CA HIS A 108 7.20 31.29 -1.21
C HIS A 108 6.11 30.34 -0.70
N SER A 109 5.40 29.64 -1.55
CA SER A 109 4.34 28.73 -1.14
C SER A 109 4.76 27.26 -1.23
N THR A 110 4.30 26.44 -0.28
CA THR A 110 4.47 24.99 -0.33
C THR A 110 3.25 24.34 -0.97
N VAL A 111 2.08 24.96 -0.82
CA VAL A 111 0.79 24.50 -1.35
C VAL A 111 -0.02 25.70 -1.84
N GLY A 112 -0.77 25.52 -2.90
CA GLY A 112 -1.69 26.51 -3.45
C GLY A 112 -3.11 26.35 -2.91
N LEU A 113 -3.74 27.47 -2.60
CA LEU A 113 -5.17 27.53 -2.35
C LEU A 113 -5.79 28.49 -3.38
N VAL A 114 -6.35 27.92 -4.44
CA VAL A 114 -6.98 28.68 -5.52
C VAL A 114 -8.41 29.00 -5.11
N VAL A 115 -8.72 30.27 -4.89
CA VAL A 115 -10.07 30.69 -4.52
C VAL A 115 -10.79 31.26 -5.73
N THR A 116 -11.88 30.62 -6.13
CA THR A 116 -12.78 31.09 -7.19
C THR A 116 -14.21 31.23 -6.67
N THR A 117 -15.14 31.68 -7.50
CA THR A 117 -16.53 31.92 -7.09
C THR A 117 -17.51 31.62 -8.22
N ASP A 118 -18.75 31.38 -7.87
CA ASP A 118 -19.91 31.27 -8.79
C ASP A 118 -20.46 32.65 -9.23
N GLY A 119 -19.80 33.76 -8.84
CA GLY A 119 -20.27 35.12 -9.08
C GLY A 119 -21.18 35.69 -7.97
N SER A 120 -21.71 34.86 -7.09
CA SER A 120 -22.64 35.28 -6.03
C SER A 120 -22.03 36.17 -4.95
N ILE A 121 -20.71 36.20 -4.83
CA ILE A 121 -19.99 36.90 -3.76
C ILE A 121 -19.73 38.37 -4.13
N THR A 122 -19.11 38.59 -5.29
CA THR A 122 -18.59 39.91 -5.70
C THR A 122 -19.55 40.66 -6.63
N GLY A 123 -20.50 39.96 -7.24
CA GLY A 123 -21.37 40.47 -8.29
C GLY A 123 -20.61 40.76 -9.60
N ILE A 124 -19.49 40.09 -9.82
CA ILE A 124 -18.82 39.92 -11.11
C ILE A 124 -19.26 38.55 -11.61
N ASP A 125 -19.62 38.45 -12.88
CA ASP A 125 -20.15 37.23 -13.47
C ASP A 125 -19.09 36.11 -13.46
N ARG A 126 -19.52 34.85 -13.34
CA ARG A 126 -18.65 33.69 -13.25
C ARG A 126 -17.66 33.57 -14.41
N GLU A 127 -18.10 33.93 -15.61
CA GLU A 127 -17.33 33.85 -16.84
C GLU A 127 -16.08 34.71 -16.82
N GLU A 128 -16.12 35.85 -16.09
CA GLU A 128 -14.98 36.77 -15.98
C GLU A 128 -13.84 36.23 -15.11
N TYR A 129 -14.10 35.21 -14.30
CA TYR A 129 -13.08 34.56 -13.46
C TYR A 129 -12.32 33.47 -14.19
N VAL A 130 -12.88 32.89 -15.27
CA VAL A 130 -12.36 31.67 -15.92
C VAL A 130 -10.93 31.85 -16.40
N GLU A 131 -10.63 32.97 -17.05
CA GLU A 131 -9.28 33.23 -17.61
C GLU A 131 -8.21 33.30 -16.49
N ALA A 132 -8.49 34.05 -15.43
CA ALA A 132 -7.59 34.19 -14.29
C ALA A 132 -7.41 32.87 -13.53
N GLU A 133 -8.50 32.12 -13.36
CA GLU A 133 -8.53 30.81 -12.71
C GLU A 133 -7.68 29.77 -13.49
N GLU A 134 -7.90 29.66 -14.79
CA GLU A 134 -7.13 28.75 -15.65
C GLU A 134 -5.64 29.03 -15.57
N ARG A 135 -5.28 30.31 -15.65
CA ARG A 135 -3.88 30.73 -15.61
C ARG A 135 -3.18 30.36 -14.31
N VAL A 136 -3.82 30.56 -13.15
CA VAL A 136 -3.27 30.15 -11.84
C VAL A 136 -3.11 28.64 -11.78
N VAL A 137 -4.11 27.89 -12.23
CA VAL A 137 -4.11 26.42 -12.22
C VAL A 137 -2.99 25.88 -13.13
N GLU A 138 -2.83 26.42 -14.32
CA GLU A 138 -1.75 26.04 -15.24
C GLU A 138 -0.36 26.31 -14.65
N GLU A 139 -0.16 27.44 -14.00
CA GLU A 139 1.10 27.73 -13.32
C GLU A 139 1.40 26.75 -12.20
N LEU A 140 0.44 26.46 -11.32
CA LEU A 140 0.61 25.51 -10.23
C LEU A 140 0.92 24.09 -10.76
N LYS A 141 0.24 23.68 -11.84
CA LYS A 141 0.52 22.40 -12.51
C LYS A 141 1.89 22.36 -13.15
N SER A 142 2.29 23.43 -13.83
CA SER A 142 3.59 23.50 -14.53
C SER A 142 4.80 23.28 -13.61
N ILE A 143 4.68 23.69 -12.36
CA ILE A 143 5.71 23.49 -11.32
C ILE A 143 5.45 22.31 -10.40
N ASN A 144 4.42 21.49 -10.71
CA ASN A 144 4.02 20.32 -9.95
C ASN A 144 3.76 20.63 -8.46
N LYS A 145 3.17 21.79 -8.16
CA LYS A 145 2.88 22.22 -6.80
C LYS A 145 1.51 21.68 -6.36
N PRO A 146 1.40 21.06 -5.17
CA PRO A 146 0.11 20.64 -4.64
C PRO A 146 -0.82 21.84 -4.48
N PHE A 147 -2.08 21.71 -4.89
CA PHE A 147 -3.09 22.76 -4.69
C PHE A 147 -4.49 22.15 -4.66
N ILE A 148 -5.42 22.91 -4.11
CA ILE A 148 -6.86 22.63 -4.19
C ILE A 148 -7.58 23.90 -4.63
N VAL A 149 -8.81 23.71 -5.14
CA VAL A 149 -9.69 24.82 -5.53
C VAL A 149 -10.77 24.99 -4.47
N VAL A 150 -10.98 26.23 -4.03
CA VAL A 150 -12.10 26.62 -3.18
C VAL A 150 -13.10 27.37 -4.02
N LEU A 151 -14.29 26.80 -4.17
CA LEU A 151 -15.42 27.47 -4.79
C LEU A 151 -16.20 28.23 -3.71
N ASN A 152 -15.97 29.55 -3.65
CA ASN A 152 -16.62 30.44 -2.68
C ASN A 152 -18.00 30.84 -3.19
N THR A 153 -19.04 30.43 -2.48
CA THR A 153 -20.43 30.67 -2.86
C THR A 153 -21.33 30.93 -1.64
N LYS A 154 -22.41 31.72 -1.83
CA LYS A 154 -23.50 31.81 -0.86
C LYS A 154 -24.49 30.65 -0.95
N ASN A 155 -24.48 29.90 -2.04
CA ASN A 155 -25.46 28.88 -2.35
C ASN A 155 -24.86 27.47 -2.25
N ILE A 156 -24.30 27.10 -1.10
CA ILE A 156 -23.52 25.86 -0.89
C ILE A 156 -24.27 24.59 -1.33
N ASN A 157 -25.60 24.55 -1.16
CA ASN A 157 -26.41 23.35 -1.41
C ASN A 157 -27.26 23.48 -2.68
N SER A 158 -26.87 24.30 -3.66
CA SER A 158 -27.64 24.42 -4.91
C SER A 158 -27.15 23.41 -5.94
N PRO A 159 -28.07 22.88 -6.78
CA PRO A 159 -27.69 21.98 -7.88
C PRO A 159 -26.71 22.60 -8.88
N GLU A 160 -26.80 23.92 -9.08
CA GLU A 160 -25.92 24.69 -9.94
C GLU A 160 -24.49 24.70 -9.39
N THR A 161 -24.34 24.85 -8.06
CA THR A 161 -23.04 24.80 -7.38
C THR A 161 -22.44 23.41 -7.45
N ASP A 162 -23.23 22.36 -7.27
CA ASP A 162 -22.77 20.97 -7.42
C ASP A 162 -22.31 20.69 -8.86
N SER A 163 -23.07 21.15 -9.85
CA SER A 163 -22.68 21.01 -11.27
C SER A 163 -21.39 21.76 -11.59
N LEU A 164 -21.22 22.98 -11.10
CA LEU A 164 -20.00 23.76 -11.29
C LEU A 164 -18.79 23.11 -10.59
N LYS A 165 -19.00 22.58 -9.39
CA LYS A 165 -17.96 21.81 -8.70
C LYS A 165 -17.47 20.63 -9.52
N ASP A 166 -18.39 19.79 -10.02
CA ASP A 166 -18.08 18.61 -10.82
C ASP A 166 -17.37 18.98 -12.14
N GLU A 167 -17.78 20.12 -12.75
CA GLU A 167 -17.11 20.66 -13.94
C GLU A 167 -15.67 21.06 -13.65
N LEU A 168 -15.42 21.79 -12.56
CA LEU A 168 -14.09 22.23 -12.15
C LEU A 168 -13.19 21.07 -11.77
N GLU A 169 -13.70 20.07 -11.04
CA GLU A 169 -12.96 18.87 -10.66
C GLU A 169 -12.53 18.08 -11.92
N LYS A 170 -13.43 17.93 -12.87
CA LYS A 170 -13.13 17.24 -14.13
C LYS A 170 -12.16 18.04 -15.02
N LYS A 171 -12.30 19.35 -15.06
CA LYS A 171 -11.46 20.23 -15.88
C LYS A 171 -10.05 20.33 -15.38
N TYR A 172 -9.88 20.44 -14.05
CA TYR A 172 -8.58 20.68 -13.42
C TYR A 172 -7.95 19.43 -12.83
N ASP A 173 -8.64 18.29 -12.78
CA ASP A 173 -8.17 17.07 -12.11
C ASP A 173 -7.62 17.36 -10.70
N VAL A 174 -8.41 18.11 -9.91
CA VAL A 174 -8.06 18.53 -8.56
C VAL A 174 -9.32 18.60 -7.70
N GLU A 175 -9.19 18.35 -6.41
CA GLU A 175 -10.33 18.43 -5.50
C GLU A 175 -10.84 19.86 -5.36
N VAL A 176 -12.18 20.05 -5.46
CA VAL A 176 -12.86 21.34 -5.31
C VAL A 176 -13.68 21.34 -4.03
N GLN A 177 -13.38 22.27 -3.12
CA GLN A 177 -14.12 22.46 -1.88
C GLN A 177 -15.11 23.62 -2.02
N VAL A 178 -16.40 23.30 -1.93
CA VAL A 178 -17.46 24.32 -1.89
C VAL A 178 -17.58 24.85 -0.48
N MET A 179 -17.52 26.17 -0.30
CA MET A 179 -17.71 26.80 1.01
C MET A 179 -18.19 28.26 0.89
N ASP A 180 -18.86 28.71 1.93
CA ASP A 180 -19.09 30.13 2.19
C ASP A 180 -17.93 30.65 3.05
N VAL A 181 -16.95 31.28 2.43
CA VAL A 181 -15.74 31.76 3.11
C VAL A 181 -16.05 32.80 4.16
N TYR A 182 -17.12 33.56 3.99
CA TYR A 182 -17.55 34.60 4.97
C TYR A 182 -18.09 33.98 6.27
N ASN A 183 -18.84 32.90 6.16
CA ASN A 183 -19.47 32.22 7.30
C ASN A 183 -18.73 30.93 7.72
N MET A 184 -17.50 30.70 7.23
CA MET A 184 -16.75 29.48 7.53
C MET A 184 -16.47 29.33 9.02
N THR A 185 -16.46 28.09 9.47
CA THR A 185 -16.15 27.68 10.84
C THR A 185 -14.75 27.04 10.94
N GLU A 186 -14.27 26.81 12.17
CA GLU A 186 -13.03 26.09 12.41
C GLU A 186 -13.06 24.67 11.78
N LYS A 187 -14.22 23.99 11.83
CA LYS A 187 -14.41 22.67 11.21
C LYS A 187 -14.28 22.69 9.69
N ASP A 188 -14.73 23.76 9.04
CA ASP A 188 -14.59 23.91 7.59
C ASP A 188 -13.12 24.08 7.20
N ILE A 189 -12.35 24.79 8.01
CA ILE A 189 -10.91 24.97 7.84
C ILE A 189 -10.17 23.65 8.09
N GLU A 190 -10.52 22.89 9.13
CA GLU A 190 -9.96 21.57 9.38
C GLU A 190 -10.19 20.61 8.20
N LYS A 191 -11.42 20.62 7.68
CA LYS A 191 -11.77 19.85 6.49
C LYS A 191 -10.92 20.26 5.29
N LEU A 192 -10.79 21.58 5.06
CA LEU A 192 -9.98 22.14 3.99
C LEU A 192 -8.52 21.66 4.06
N PHE A 193 -7.90 21.70 5.25
CA PHE A 193 -6.54 21.20 5.42
C PHE A 193 -6.40 19.70 5.17
N LYS A 194 -7.37 18.90 5.61
CA LYS A 194 -7.38 17.45 5.32
C LYS A 194 -7.42 17.20 3.81
N HIS A 195 -8.16 18.01 3.06
CA HIS A 195 -8.20 17.91 1.59
C HIS A 195 -6.89 18.40 0.96
N VAL A 196 -6.33 19.50 1.43
CA VAL A 196 -5.00 19.96 1.01
C VAL A 196 -3.94 18.87 1.18
N LEU A 197 -3.92 18.20 2.33
CA LEU A 197 -2.94 17.15 2.62
C LEU A 197 -3.05 15.96 1.67
N LYS A 198 -4.24 15.66 1.16
CA LYS A 198 -4.44 14.60 0.18
C LYS A 198 -3.79 14.88 -1.19
N GLU A 199 -3.56 16.14 -1.52
CA GLU A 199 -2.88 16.55 -2.77
C GLU A 199 -1.35 16.47 -2.67
N PHE A 200 -0.80 16.21 -1.48
CA PHE A 200 0.64 15.99 -1.33
C PHE A 200 1.06 14.63 -1.90
N PRO A 201 2.31 14.54 -2.41
CA PRO A 201 2.86 13.29 -2.87
C PRO A 201 2.96 12.28 -1.73
N VAL A 202 2.75 11.01 -2.05
CA VAL A 202 2.96 9.91 -1.12
C VAL A 202 4.45 9.74 -0.87
N LYS A 203 4.86 9.63 0.39
CA LYS A 203 6.24 9.37 0.78
C LYS A 203 6.54 7.88 0.85
N GLU A 204 5.61 7.12 1.43
CA GLU A 204 5.82 5.72 1.71
C GLU A 204 4.49 4.97 1.81
N ILE A 205 4.44 3.80 1.21
CA ILE A 205 3.34 2.84 1.38
C ILE A 205 3.95 1.58 1.98
N ASN A 206 3.56 1.28 3.22
CA ASN A 206 3.92 0.05 3.90
C ASN A 206 2.90 -1.03 3.53
N ILE A 207 3.37 -2.11 2.96
CA ILE A 207 2.52 -3.22 2.53
C ILE A 207 2.90 -4.44 3.36
N ASP A 208 1.99 -4.83 4.23
CA ASP A 208 2.11 -6.05 5.03
C ASP A 208 1.41 -7.21 4.33
N MET A 209 2.01 -8.39 4.38
CA MET A 209 1.42 -9.63 3.87
C MET A 209 1.71 -10.79 4.84
N PRO A 210 0.95 -11.91 4.77
CA PRO A 210 1.23 -13.05 5.63
C PRO A 210 2.62 -13.65 5.36
N THR A 211 3.35 -13.97 6.42
CA THR A 211 4.73 -14.50 6.36
C THR A 211 4.86 -15.74 5.47
N TRP A 212 3.82 -16.58 5.41
CA TRP A 212 3.85 -17.75 4.54
C TRP A 212 3.83 -17.39 3.05
N VAL A 213 3.22 -16.24 2.66
CA VAL A 213 3.28 -15.70 1.29
C VAL A 213 4.69 -15.20 0.98
N GLU A 214 5.32 -14.51 1.94
CA GLU A 214 6.70 -14.04 1.80
C GLU A 214 7.69 -15.18 1.57
N ASN A 215 7.48 -16.31 2.25
CA ASN A 215 8.34 -17.50 2.18
C ASN A 215 8.11 -18.38 0.94
N LEU A 216 7.11 -18.10 0.11
CA LEU A 216 6.93 -18.80 -1.16
C LEU A 216 8.13 -18.56 -2.09
N GLU A 217 8.43 -19.56 -2.91
CA GLU A 217 9.46 -19.44 -3.94
C GLU A 217 9.19 -18.24 -4.87
N PRO A 218 10.22 -17.51 -5.33
CA PRO A 218 10.05 -16.33 -6.18
C PRO A 218 9.22 -16.58 -7.44
N GLU A 219 9.33 -17.79 -7.98
CA GLU A 219 8.61 -18.22 -9.19
C GLU A 219 7.17 -18.68 -8.94
N HIS A 220 6.76 -18.78 -7.68
CA HIS A 220 5.43 -19.23 -7.31
C HIS A 220 4.35 -18.27 -7.85
N TRP A 221 3.28 -18.82 -8.43
CA TRP A 221 2.23 -18.05 -9.11
C TRP A 221 1.60 -16.97 -8.20
N LEU A 222 1.29 -17.31 -6.93
CA LEU A 222 0.69 -16.37 -5.97
C LEU A 222 1.63 -15.22 -5.66
N LYS A 223 2.92 -15.50 -5.45
CA LYS A 223 3.93 -14.45 -5.17
C LYS A 223 4.09 -13.49 -6.35
N LYS A 224 4.12 -14.03 -7.58
CA LYS A 224 4.15 -13.21 -8.82
C LYS A 224 2.91 -12.34 -8.94
N GLU A 225 1.75 -12.87 -8.60
CA GLU A 225 0.49 -12.12 -8.62
C GLU A 225 0.51 -10.97 -7.61
N TYR A 226 0.95 -11.21 -6.38
CA TYR A 226 1.14 -10.15 -5.38
C TYR A 226 2.06 -9.04 -5.89
N PHE A 227 3.22 -9.40 -6.43
CA PHE A 227 4.14 -8.39 -6.98
C PHE A 227 3.55 -7.61 -8.15
N LYS A 228 2.78 -8.25 -9.01
CA LYS A 228 2.09 -7.58 -10.12
C LYS A 228 1.07 -6.56 -9.60
N ILE A 229 0.28 -6.93 -8.61
CA ILE A 229 -0.73 -6.06 -8.00
C ILE A 229 -0.07 -4.89 -7.26
N ILE A 230 0.94 -5.17 -6.44
CA ILE A 230 1.71 -4.14 -5.72
C ILE A 230 2.32 -3.15 -6.71
N LYS A 231 2.95 -3.65 -7.77
CA LYS A 231 3.54 -2.81 -8.81
C LYS A 231 2.49 -1.94 -9.48
N GLY A 232 1.36 -2.52 -9.91
CA GLY A 232 0.25 -1.77 -10.53
C GLY A 232 -0.33 -0.70 -9.61
N MET A 233 -0.49 -1.01 -8.32
CA MET A 233 -0.93 -0.07 -7.31
C MET A 233 0.07 1.08 -7.13
N CYS A 234 1.37 0.79 -7.02
CA CYS A 234 2.41 1.81 -6.87
C CYS A 234 2.54 2.70 -8.11
N GLU A 235 2.34 2.15 -9.31
CA GLU A 235 2.38 2.92 -10.57
C GLU A 235 1.17 3.88 -10.73
N SER A 236 0.07 3.62 -10.03
CA SER A 236 -1.15 4.43 -10.08
C SER A 236 -1.26 5.45 -8.95
N VAL A 237 -0.30 5.50 -8.02
CA VAL A 237 -0.34 6.35 -6.83
C VAL A 237 0.78 7.38 -6.86
N ASP A 238 0.42 8.63 -7.13
CA ASP A 238 1.32 9.77 -7.00
C ASP A 238 1.01 10.59 -5.74
N LYS A 239 -0.26 10.79 -5.43
CA LYS A 239 -0.75 11.60 -4.32
C LYS A 239 -1.48 10.75 -3.29
N ILE A 240 -1.58 11.28 -2.07
CA ILE A 240 -2.28 10.57 -0.98
C ILE A 240 -3.75 10.25 -1.33
N ARG A 241 -4.40 11.10 -2.13
CA ARG A 241 -5.78 10.85 -2.60
C ARG A 241 -5.91 9.58 -3.46
N ASP A 242 -4.85 9.20 -4.16
CA ASP A 242 -4.85 8.08 -5.10
C ASP A 242 -4.76 6.72 -4.40
N ILE A 243 -4.33 6.70 -3.12
CA ILE A 243 -4.13 5.46 -2.35
C ILE A 243 -5.41 4.65 -2.24
N LYS A 244 -6.54 5.29 -1.90
CA LYS A 244 -7.82 4.59 -1.71
C LYS A 244 -8.33 3.95 -3.01
N PRO A 245 -8.45 4.67 -4.13
CA PRO A 245 -8.85 4.08 -5.40
C PRO A 245 -7.95 2.92 -5.81
N ALA A 246 -6.62 3.11 -5.78
CA ALA A 246 -5.65 2.08 -6.13
C ALA A 246 -5.77 0.82 -5.26
N PHE A 247 -6.00 1.00 -3.94
CA PHE A 247 -6.25 -0.12 -3.04
C PHE A 247 -7.56 -0.84 -3.36
N TYR A 248 -8.65 -0.12 -3.62
CA TYR A 248 -9.93 -0.73 -3.95
C TYR A 248 -9.89 -1.48 -5.27
N ASP A 249 -9.16 -0.98 -6.26
CA ASP A 249 -8.93 -1.69 -7.52
C ASP A 249 -8.12 -2.97 -7.30
N ALA A 250 -7.07 -2.92 -6.49
CA ALA A 250 -6.27 -4.09 -6.11
C ALA A 250 -7.11 -5.14 -5.34
N LYS A 251 -8.01 -4.69 -4.47
CA LYS A 251 -8.91 -5.57 -3.69
C LYS A 251 -9.97 -6.28 -4.53
N GLN A 252 -10.26 -5.82 -5.75
CA GLN A 252 -11.16 -6.53 -6.66
C GLN A 252 -10.59 -7.86 -7.16
N ASN A 253 -9.30 -8.09 -6.97
CA ASN A 253 -8.69 -9.39 -7.26
C ASN A 253 -9.24 -10.45 -6.30
N GLU A 254 -9.77 -11.54 -6.85
CA GLU A 254 -10.40 -12.63 -6.08
C GLU A 254 -9.45 -13.28 -5.07
N ASN A 255 -8.14 -13.27 -5.35
CA ASN A 255 -7.12 -13.82 -4.48
C ASN A 255 -6.76 -12.89 -3.29
N LEU A 256 -7.22 -11.61 -3.31
CA LEU A 256 -6.91 -10.58 -2.30
C LEU A 256 -8.15 -10.01 -1.60
N SER A 257 -9.29 -10.66 -1.68
CA SER A 257 -10.57 -10.14 -1.17
C SER A 257 -10.57 -9.83 0.34
N ALA A 258 -9.72 -10.48 1.11
CA ALA A 258 -9.56 -10.28 2.56
C ALA A 258 -8.61 -9.12 2.94
N SER A 259 -8.06 -8.39 1.95
CA SER A 259 -7.13 -7.27 2.17
C SER A 259 -7.81 -6.06 2.81
N ASP A 260 -7.04 -5.26 3.56
CA ASP A 260 -7.54 -4.10 4.29
C ASP A 260 -6.58 -2.90 4.22
N LEU A 261 -7.15 -1.70 4.08
CA LEU A 261 -6.41 -0.44 4.20
C LEU A 261 -6.45 0.01 5.66
N THR A 262 -5.39 -0.30 6.38
CA THR A 262 -5.35 -0.16 7.83
C THR A 262 -5.33 1.30 8.28
N GLN A 263 -4.48 2.13 7.66
CA GLN A 263 -4.32 3.52 8.06
C GLN A 263 -3.71 4.37 6.95
N ILE A 264 -4.19 5.61 6.82
CA ILE A 264 -3.51 6.67 6.06
C ILE A 264 -3.15 7.78 7.03
N LYS A 265 -1.87 8.09 7.16
CA LYS A 265 -1.36 9.16 8.00
C LYS A 265 -1.10 10.40 7.14
N LEU A 266 -2.10 11.28 7.07
CA LEU A 266 -2.06 12.48 6.24
C LEU A 266 -0.88 13.42 6.58
N GLY A 267 -0.57 13.59 7.87
CA GLY A 267 0.52 14.45 8.32
C GLY A 267 1.92 13.93 8.00
N GLU A 268 2.07 12.61 7.85
CA GLU A 268 3.33 11.95 7.55
C GLU A 268 3.49 11.66 6.05
N GLY A 269 2.39 11.59 5.30
CA GLY A 269 2.35 11.18 3.90
C GLY A 269 2.56 9.68 3.71
N THR A 270 2.14 8.87 4.70
CA THR A 270 2.35 7.42 4.68
C THR A 270 1.03 6.67 4.73
N ALA A 271 1.01 5.45 4.19
CA ALA A 271 -0.12 4.54 4.29
C ALA A 271 0.33 3.14 4.68
N ASN A 272 -0.52 2.42 5.43
CA ASN A 272 -0.33 1.03 5.79
C ASN A 272 -1.46 0.20 5.17
N ILE A 273 -1.07 -0.76 4.34
CA ILE A 273 -1.97 -1.65 3.62
C ILE A 273 -1.63 -3.08 4.03
N LEU A 274 -2.66 -3.84 4.36
CA LEU A 274 -2.53 -5.26 4.68
C LEU A 274 -3.13 -6.07 3.52
N LEU A 275 -2.27 -6.71 2.72
CA LEU A 275 -2.67 -7.59 1.63
C LEU A 275 -2.85 -9.02 2.16
N LYS A 276 -4.08 -9.42 2.39
CA LYS A 276 -4.41 -10.79 2.80
C LYS A 276 -4.99 -11.57 1.63
N PRO A 277 -4.55 -12.81 1.44
CA PRO A 277 -5.20 -13.70 0.50
C PRO A 277 -6.61 -14.07 0.98
N SER A 278 -7.46 -14.47 0.05
CA SER A 278 -8.75 -15.06 0.36
C SER A 278 -8.55 -16.34 1.20
N GLU A 279 -9.50 -16.67 2.06
CA GLU A 279 -9.38 -17.76 3.03
C GLU A 279 -9.01 -19.11 2.38
N ASN A 280 -9.58 -19.41 1.21
CA ASN A 280 -9.34 -20.69 0.52
C ASN A 280 -7.93 -20.79 -0.09
N ILE A 281 -7.22 -19.68 -0.31
CA ILE A 281 -5.90 -19.67 -0.94
C ILE A 281 -4.86 -20.37 -0.08
N PHE A 282 -4.93 -20.21 1.24
CA PHE A 282 -4.00 -20.88 2.15
C PHE A 282 -4.06 -22.39 2.00
N TYR A 283 -5.26 -22.98 2.02
CA TYR A 283 -5.44 -24.43 1.89
C TYR A 283 -5.07 -24.92 0.50
N LYS A 284 -5.37 -24.16 -0.55
CA LYS A 284 -4.94 -24.48 -1.91
C LYS A 284 -3.42 -24.57 -2.00
N ILE A 285 -2.69 -23.60 -1.48
CA ILE A 285 -1.21 -23.61 -1.47
C ILE A 285 -0.68 -24.76 -0.62
N LEU A 286 -1.33 -25.03 0.51
CA LEU A 286 -0.94 -26.14 1.36
C LEU A 286 -1.13 -27.50 0.64
N SER A 287 -2.25 -27.67 -0.06
CA SER A 287 -2.52 -28.85 -0.89
C SER A 287 -1.48 -29.02 -2.02
N GLU A 288 -1.15 -27.94 -2.72
CA GLU A 288 -0.12 -27.93 -3.76
C GLU A 288 1.25 -28.40 -3.21
N ASN A 289 1.64 -27.94 -2.01
CA ASN A 289 2.92 -28.28 -1.39
C ASN A 289 2.96 -29.69 -0.77
N CYS A 290 1.82 -30.14 -0.21
CA CYS A 290 1.73 -31.44 0.45
C CYS A 290 1.39 -32.58 -0.50
N GLY A 291 0.84 -32.29 -1.69
CA GLY A 291 0.34 -33.29 -2.63
C GLY A 291 -0.91 -34.02 -2.13
N VAL A 292 -1.60 -33.47 -1.14
CA VAL A 292 -2.83 -33.98 -0.54
C VAL A 292 -3.87 -32.87 -0.52
N GLU A 293 -5.11 -33.16 -0.89
CA GLU A 293 -6.20 -32.22 -0.88
C GLU A 293 -6.57 -31.83 0.57
N ILE A 294 -6.60 -30.54 0.85
CA ILE A 294 -6.90 -29.96 2.17
C ILE A 294 -7.81 -28.76 1.92
N GLU A 295 -9.05 -28.83 2.38
CA GLU A 295 -10.04 -27.78 2.15
C GLU A 295 -10.29 -26.89 3.39
N ASP A 296 -10.09 -27.45 4.60
CA ASP A 296 -10.39 -26.75 5.86
C ASP A 296 -9.42 -27.12 7.01
N GLU A 297 -9.63 -26.47 8.18
CA GLU A 297 -8.84 -26.72 9.39
C GLU A 297 -8.99 -28.16 9.91
N SER A 298 -10.14 -28.78 9.73
CA SER A 298 -10.41 -30.14 10.23
C SER A 298 -9.56 -31.15 9.47
N GLU A 299 -9.48 -31.01 8.16
CA GLU A 299 -8.66 -31.88 7.31
C GLU A 299 -7.16 -31.64 7.56
N LEU A 300 -6.74 -30.37 7.74
CA LEU A 300 -5.38 -30.05 8.14
C LEU A 300 -5.01 -30.71 9.49
N ILE A 301 -5.88 -30.64 10.49
CA ILE A 301 -5.64 -31.29 11.79
C ILE A 301 -5.58 -32.80 11.65
N ALA A 302 -6.43 -33.39 10.83
CA ALA A 302 -6.42 -34.84 10.57
C ALA A 302 -5.08 -35.25 9.90
N LEU A 303 -4.66 -34.53 8.85
CA LEU A 303 -3.40 -34.77 8.16
C LEU A 303 -2.20 -34.65 9.11
N VAL A 304 -2.16 -33.60 9.95
CA VAL A 304 -1.06 -33.43 10.93
C VAL A 304 -1.01 -34.56 11.94
N LYS A 305 -2.18 -35.09 12.39
CA LYS A 305 -2.23 -36.26 13.28
C LYS A 305 -1.66 -37.52 12.60
N ASP A 306 -2.06 -37.78 11.35
CA ASP A 306 -1.59 -38.92 10.59
C ASP A 306 -0.10 -38.83 10.29
N LEU A 307 0.38 -37.63 9.89
CA LEU A 307 1.79 -37.36 9.69
C LEU A 307 2.60 -37.52 11.00
N ASN A 308 2.05 -37.17 12.16
CA ASN A 308 2.72 -37.38 13.43
C ASN A 308 2.87 -38.88 13.75
N VAL A 309 1.84 -39.68 13.50
CA VAL A 309 1.94 -41.12 13.66
C VAL A 309 2.99 -41.74 12.73
N ALA A 310 2.93 -41.34 11.44
CA ALA A 310 3.93 -41.77 10.44
C ALA A 310 5.35 -41.31 10.82
N LYS A 311 5.51 -40.10 11.32
CA LYS A 311 6.79 -39.55 11.75
C LYS A 311 7.38 -40.32 12.92
N VAL A 312 6.56 -40.65 13.93
CA VAL A 312 6.99 -41.46 15.09
C VAL A 312 7.50 -42.83 14.63
N GLU A 313 6.76 -43.54 13.76
CA GLU A 313 7.18 -44.81 13.24
C GLU A 313 8.42 -44.73 12.33
N TYR A 314 8.48 -43.70 11.47
CA TYR A 314 9.64 -43.44 10.62
C TYR A 314 10.92 -43.16 11.44
N ASP A 315 10.82 -42.37 12.53
CA ASP A 315 11.96 -42.03 13.38
C ASP A 315 12.53 -43.25 14.11
N LYS A 316 11.76 -44.33 14.33
CA LYS A 316 12.25 -45.59 14.86
C LYS A 316 13.14 -46.37 13.88
N ILE A 317 12.88 -46.24 12.58
CA ILE A 317 13.49 -47.06 11.54
C ILE A 317 14.46 -46.27 10.65
N LYS A 318 14.51 -44.96 10.68
CA LYS A 318 15.25 -44.12 9.73
C LYS A 318 16.75 -44.43 9.68
N ASP A 319 17.38 -44.67 10.86
CA ASP A 319 18.81 -44.97 10.94
C ASP A 319 19.11 -46.34 10.31
N ALA A 320 18.30 -47.36 10.58
CA ALA A 320 18.42 -48.66 9.94
C ALA A 320 18.14 -48.59 8.44
N LEU A 321 17.29 -47.68 7.96
CA LEU A 321 17.09 -47.46 6.52
C LEU A 321 18.31 -46.80 5.84
N VAL A 322 19.03 -45.92 6.54
CA VAL A 322 20.29 -45.35 6.08
C VAL A 322 21.34 -46.45 6.00
N ASP A 323 21.51 -47.20 7.08
CA ASP A 323 22.47 -48.29 7.16
C ASP A 323 22.27 -49.34 6.06
N VAL A 324 21.03 -49.77 5.80
CA VAL A 324 20.75 -50.76 4.75
C VAL A 324 21.03 -50.24 3.34
N LYS A 325 20.85 -48.95 3.09
CA LYS A 325 21.18 -48.34 1.79
C LYS A 325 22.70 -48.33 1.55
N GLU A 326 23.49 -48.04 2.60
CA GLU A 326 24.92 -47.89 2.53
C GLU A 326 25.64 -49.27 2.60
N THR A 327 25.23 -50.11 3.53
CA THR A 327 25.95 -51.37 3.85
C THR A 327 25.26 -52.63 3.37
N GLY A 328 23.99 -52.53 2.95
CA GLY A 328 23.16 -53.69 2.61
C GLY A 328 22.40 -54.31 3.80
N TYR A 329 22.64 -53.83 5.05
CA TYR A 329 21.99 -54.34 6.25
C TYR A 329 21.75 -53.23 7.27
N GLY A 330 20.56 -53.18 7.86
CA GLY A 330 20.20 -52.25 8.92
C GLY A 330 19.46 -52.96 10.05
N LEU A 331 19.69 -52.52 11.29
CA LEU A 331 19.10 -53.07 12.50
C LEU A 331 18.38 -52.00 13.29
N VAL A 332 17.10 -52.27 13.61
CA VAL A 332 16.38 -51.45 14.60
C VAL A 332 16.46 -52.19 15.94
N ALA A 333 17.21 -51.60 16.88
CA ALA A 333 17.32 -52.15 18.23
C ALA A 333 16.01 -51.91 19.01
N PRO A 334 15.59 -52.89 19.84
CA PRO A 334 14.37 -52.77 20.63
C PRO A 334 14.48 -51.64 21.66
N GLN A 335 13.40 -50.93 21.88
CA GLN A 335 13.29 -49.93 22.97
C GLN A 335 13.04 -50.60 24.32
N LEU A 336 13.43 -49.96 25.42
CA LEU A 336 13.17 -50.45 26.78
C LEU A 336 11.69 -50.75 27.03
N SER A 337 10.80 -49.97 26.43
CA SER A 337 9.31 -50.17 26.51
C SER A 337 8.81 -51.42 25.82
N GLU A 338 9.60 -51.98 24.88
CA GLU A 338 9.26 -53.19 24.12
C GLU A 338 9.83 -54.47 24.78
N MET A 339 10.67 -54.30 25.80
CA MET A 339 11.32 -55.39 26.51
C MET A 339 10.33 -56.06 27.45
N LYS A 340 10.26 -57.36 27.35
CA LYS A 340 9.53 -58.23 28.31
C LYS A 340 10.55 -58.77 29.28
N PHE A 341 10.42 -58.44 30.55
CA PHE A 341 11.27 -58.91 31.62
C PHE A 341 10.64 -60.15 32.28
N GLU A 342 11.42 -61.23 32.46
CA GLU A 342 11.02 -62.42 33.16
C GLU A 342 11.37 -62.25 34.67
N GLU A 343 10.68 -63.02 35.54
CA GLU A 343 11.01 -62.99 36.98
C GLU A 343 12.46 -63.46 37.23
N PRO A 344 13.17 -62.83 38.17
CA PRO A 344 14.52 -63.22 38.53
C PRO A 344 14.57 -64.65 39.03
N GLU A 345 15.43 -65.51 38.45
CA GLU A 345 15.63 -66.87 38.85
C GLU A 345 16.94 -66.98 39.65
N ILE A 346 16.91 -67.78 40.77
CA ILE A 346 18.11 -68.11 41.49
C ILE A 346 18.76 -69.29 40.77
N VAL A 347 20.04 -69.12 40.38
CA VAL A 347 20.83 -70.16 39.72
C VAL A 347 21.99 -70.55 40.61
N LYS A 348 22.27 -71.86 40.71
CA LYS A 348 23.37 -72.42 41.43
C LYS A 348 24.49 -72.84 40.48
N GLN A 349 25.72 -72.35 40.69
CA GLN A 349 26.89 -72.69 39.89
C GLN A 349 28.00 -73.18 40.82
N GLY A 350 28.10 -74.52 40.95
CA GLY A 350 28.97 -75.12 41.96
C GLY A 350 28.53 -74.84 43.40
N THR A 351 29.34 -74.21 44.20
CA THR A 351 29.05 -73.81 45.58
C THR A 351 28.50 -72.37 45.72
N LYS A 352 28.39 -71.62 44.59
CA LYS A 352 27.94 -70.24 44.59
C LYS A 352 26.49 -70.13 44.06
N PHE A 353 25.76 -69.17 44.56
CA PHE A 353 24.41 -68.80 44.12
C PHE A 353 24.51 -67.47 43.38
N GLY A 354 23.80 -67.30 42.27
CA GLY A 354 23.63 -66.07 41.50
C GLY A 354 22.19 -65.82 41.17
N VAL A 355 21.89 -64.65 40.67
CA VAL A 355 20.57 -64.29 40.15
C VAL A 355 20.68 -64.19 38.64
N LYS A 356 19.80 -64.88 37.92
CA LYS A 356 19.64 -64.82 36.48
C LYS A 356 18.49 -63.90 36.14
N LEU A 357 18.79 -62.84 35.38
CA LEU A 357 17.79 -61.94 34.81
C LEU A 357 17.63 -62.30 33.32
N LYS A 358 16.39 -62.38 32.87
CA LYS A 358 16.09 -62.63 31.48
C LYS A 358 15.22 -61.51 30.95
N ALA A 359 15.52 -61.00 29.78
CA ALA A 359 14.70 -60.08 29.04
C ALA A 359 14.63 -60.53 27.55
N SER A 360 13.47 -60.35 26.94
CA SER A 360 13.29 -60.58 25.51
C SER A 360 12.64 -59.39 24.88
N ALA A 361 13.05 -59.04 23.67
CA ALA A 361 12.49 -57.96 22.89
C ALA A 361 12.58 -58.28 21.40
N PRO A 362 11.64 -57.88 20.55
CA PRO A 362 11.73 -58.03 19.14
C PRO A 362 12.73 -57.02 18.56
N SER A 363 13.46 -57.42 17.53
CA SER A 363 14.28 -56.51 16.70
C SER A 363 13.82 -56.59 15.26
N LEU A 364 13.94 -55.47 14.51
CA LEU A 364 13.66 -55.47 13.08
C LEU A 364 14.98 -55.42 12.29
N HIS A 365 15.07 -56.26 11.29
CA HIS A 365 16.24 -56.37 10.43
C HIS A 365 15.86 -56.05 9.00
N PHE A 366 16.54 -55.04 8.40
CA PHE A 366 16.40 -54.67 7.00
C PHE A 366 17.58 -55.23 6.21
N ILE A 367 17.25 -55.84 5.08
CA ILE A 367 18.26 -56.45 4.19
C ILE A 367 18.05 -55.94 2.77
N LYS A 368 19.06 -55.39 2.14
CA LYS A 368 19.06 -55.04 0.72
C LYS A 368 19.31 -56.29 -0.11
N ALA A 369 18.35 -56.62 -0.95
CA ALA A 369 18.47 -57.77 -1.85
C ALA A 369 18.26 -57.30 -3.29
N ASP A 370 19.09 -57.76 -4.20
CA ASP A 370 18.91 -57.54 -5.63
C ASP A 370 17.99 -58.63 -6.20
N ILE A 371 16.86 -58.22 -6.72
CA ILE A 371 15.90 -59.09 -7.39
C ILE A 371 16.21 -59.05 -8.88
N LYS A 372 16.56 -60.18 -9.43
CA LYS A 372 16.69 -60.37 -10.87
C LYS A 372 15.45 -61.07 -11.40
N THR A 373 14.79 -60.48 -12.32
CA THR A 373 13.64 -61.05 -13.02
C THR A 373 14.03 -61.34 -14.44
N GLU A 374 13.75 -62.55 -14.91
CA GLU A 374 13.99 -62.96 -16.27
C GLU A 374 12.68 -63.45 -16.87
N ILE A 375 12.33 -62.91 -18.02
CA ILE A 375 11.18 -63.35 -18.80
C ILE A 375 11.71 -63.90 -20.12
N SER A 376 11.48 -65.17 -20.32
CA SER A 376 11.99 -65.88 -21.56
C SER A 376 10.74 -66.36 -22.33
N PRO A 377 10.13 -65.55 -23.18
CA PRO A 377 9.05 -66.01 -24.05
C PRO A 377 9.54 -67.06 -25.04
N ILE A 378 8.85 -68.19 -25.12
CA ILE A 378 9.17 -69.25 -26.07
C ILE A 378 8.41 -69.01 -27.37
N MET A 379 9.06 -68.86 -28.46
CA MET A 379 8.53 -68.67 -29.83
C MET A 379 8.56 -69.94 -30.64
N GLY A 380 7.70 -70.05 -31.64
CA GLY A 380 7.56 -71.27 -32.46
C GLY A 380 8.65 -71.45 -33.50
N SER A 381 9.36 -70.35 -33.89
CA SER A 381 10.41 -70.42 -34.87
C SER A 381 11.53 -69.40 -34.58
N GLU A 382 12.72 -69.62 -35.10
CA GLU A 382 13.89 -68.73 -34.98
C GLU A 382 13.61 -67.36 -35.58
N LYS A 383 12.94 -67.31 -36.71
CA LYS A 383 12.58 -66.04 -37.40
C LYS A 383 11.64 -65.17 -36.57
N GLU A 384 10.62 -65.76 -35.94
CA GLU A 384 9.70 -65.02 -35.02
C GLU A 384 10.44 -64.51 -33.79
N SER A 385 11.44 -65.24 -33.29
CA SER A 385 12.31 -64.83 -32.21
C SER A 385 13.17 -63.61 -32.59
N GLU A 386 13.74 -63.60 -33.78
CA GLU A 386 14.53 -62.45 -34.29
C GLU A 386 13.71 -61.22 -34.51
N GLU A 387 12.48 -61.36 -35.04
CA GLU A 387 11.53 -60.27 -35.22
C GLU A 387 11.09 -59.66 -33.84
N LEU A 388 10.86 -60.53 -32.87
CA LEU A 388 10.53 -60.09 -31.51
C LEU A 388 11.68 -59.34 -30.83
N VAL A 389 12.92 -59.90 -30.94
CA VAL A 389 14.12 -59.25 -30.38
C VAL A 389 14.30 -57.85 -30.99
N THR A 390 14.13 -57.73 -32.32
CA THR A 390 14.28 -56.46 -33.02
C THR A 390 13.22 -55.42 -32.48
N ALA A 391 11.98 -55.84 -32.36
CA ALA A 391 10.89 -54.96 -31.84
C ALA A 391 11.14 -54.56 -30.36
N LEU A 392 11.60 -55.50 -29.52
CA LEU A 392 11.91 -55.20 -28.11
C LEU A 392 13.15 -54.30 -27.98
N MET A 393 14.15 -54.42 -28.86
CA MET A 393 15.30 -53.51 -28.88
C MET A 393 14.89 -52.08 -29.27
N GLU A 394 14.06 -51.91 -30.27
CA GLU A 394 13.53 -50.60 -30.64
C GLU A 394 12.72 -49.96 -29.48
N GLN A 395 11.98 -50.75 -28.74
CA GLN A 395 11.23 -50.29 -27.57
C GLN A 395 12.16 -49.96 -26.39
N TYR A 396 13.20 -50.80 -26.17
CA TYR A 396 14.23 -50.57 -25.16
C TYR A 396 14.98 -49.27 -25.37
N GLU A 397 15.33 -48.95 -26.62
CA GLU A 397 16.01 -47.68 -26.97
C GLU A 397 15.16 -46.45 -26.70
N LYS A 398 13.81 -46.57 -26.79
CA LYS A 398 12.89 -45.48 -26.54
C LYS A 398 12.55 -45.31 -25.04
N ASP A 399 12.24 -46.38 -24.36
CA ASP A 399 11.90 -46.41 -22.93
C ASP A 399 12.11 -47.82 -22.35
N PRO A 400 13.26 -48.09 -21.70
CA PRO A 400 13.55 -49.37 -21.09
C PRO A 400 12.53 -49.85 -20.07
N ALA A 401 11.85 -48.91 -19.38
CA ALA A 401 10.86 -49.23 -18.35
C ALA A 401 9.55 -49.81 -18.95
N SER A 402 9.25 -49.49 -20.20
CA SER A 402 8.01 -49.93 -20.86
C SER A 402 8.05 -51.45 -21.25
N LEU A 403 9.20 -52.13 -21.08
CA LEU A 403 9.35 -53.59 -21.32
C LEU A 403 8.90 -54.46 -20.14
N TRP A 404 8.68 -53.88 -18.97
CA TRP A 404 8.31 -54.52 -17.72
C TRP A 404 6.90 -54.12 -17.26
#